data_a3cf5eb29afc16b962ce88b9be034924
#
_entry.id   a3cf5eb29afc16b962ce88b9be034924
#
_cell.length_a   1.000
_cell.length_b   1.000
_cell.length_c   1.000
_cell.angle_alpha   90.00
_cell.angle_beta   90.00
_cell.angle_gamma   90.00
#
_symmetry.space_group_name_H-M   'P 1'
#
loop_
_entity.id
_entity.type
_entity.pdbx_description
1 polymer ?
#
loop_
_entity_poly.entity_id
_entity_poly.type
_entity_poly.pdbx_seq_one_letter_code
_entity_poly.pdbx_strand_id
1 'polypeptide(L)'
;RAHVEAIDVQASVFMATATPLAQPGVEDHEIEAMRRAVVAQFDQFVKLNKKIPPEVLSSIAGIEDAGRLADTIAAHLPLKLEQKQEVLEMENIRERIDRLLSQLESEIDILQVEKRIRGRVKRQMEKSQREYYLNEQVKAIQKELGEGEEGADLEELDKKIKAAGMSKEGLTKAQSELKKLRLMSPMSAEATVVRNFIETLIGLPWRKKTRISKDLHEAEKVLDCDHYGLEKVKERIVEYLAVQQRVDKVKAPILCLVGPPGVGKTSLGQSIAKATNRKFVRMALGGVRDEAEIRGHRRTYIGSMPGKILQSLSKVGVRNPLFLLDEVDKLGQDFRGDPSSALLEVLDPEQNHTFQDHYVEVDFDLSDVMFVATANTMNIPAPLLDRMEVIRLSGYTEDEKVNIAMRYLLPKQIKNNGLKKTEIAVADSAVRDIVRYYSREAGVRALEREISKICRKVVRTLVLKKRDTKIAVNARNLDKFLGVRRYTFGMAEKENQVGQVTGLAWTEVGGELLTIECAIMPGKGNILRTGSLGDVMKESVEAARSVVRARSRRLGIKDEAFEKCDIHIHVPEGATPKDGPSAGCAMTTALVSSYTGIPVRCDVCMTGEITLRGEVLAIGGLKEKLLAAV
;
A
#
# COMPACT_ATOMS: atom_id res chain seq x y z
N ARG A 1 -48.92 -29.58 -13.36
CA ARG A 1 -48.23 -28.42 -13.98
C ARG A 1 -48.86 -28.08 -15.31
N ALA A 2 -48.85 -26.81 -15.64
CA ALA A 2 -49.36 -26.33 -16.92
C ALA A 2 -48.54 -25.10 -17.35
N HIS A 3 -48.35 -24.95 -18.64
CA HIS A 3 -47.78 -23.74 -19.22
C HIS A 3 -48.91 -22.74 -19.51
N VAL A 4 -48.78 -21.53 -19.01
CA VAL A 4 -49.76 -20.47 -19.23
C VAL A 4 -49.42 -19.78 -20.55
N GLU A 5 -50.30 -19.88 -21.56
CA GLU A 5 -50.11 -19.30 -22.88
C GLU A 5 -50.61 -17.84 -22.95
N ALA A 6 -51.70 -17.56 -22.29
CA ALA A 6 -52.28 -16.22 -22.23
C ALA A 6 -53.04 -15.98 -20.92
N ILE A 7 -53.01 -14.76 -20.45
CA ILE A 7 -53.79 -14.29 -19.30
C ILE A 7 -54.65 -13.14 -19.78
N ASP A 8 -55.99 -13.32 -19.76
CA ASP A 8 -56.95 -12.30 -20.08
C ASP A 8 -57.57 -11.72 -18.81
N VAL A 9 -57.66 -10.39 -18.75
CA VAL A 9 -58.29 -9.67 -17.61
C VAL A 9 -59.72 -9.29 -17.97
N GLN A 10 -60.68 -10.06 -17.48
CA GLN A 10 -62.09 -9.74 -17.65
C GLN A 10 -62.69 -9.20 -16.34
N ALA A 11 -63.11 -7.95 -16.36
CA ALA A 11 -63.83 -7.18 -15.30
C ALA A 11 -63.29 -7.31 -13.86
N SER A 12 -63.17 -8.46 -13.25
CA SER A 12 -62.67 -8.69 -11.89
C SER A 12 -62.00 -10.05 -11.70
N VAL A 13 -61.79 -10.80 -12.80
CA VAL A 13 -61.26 -12.17 -12.76
C VAL A 13 -60.18 -12.29 -13.82
N PHE A 14 -59.05 -12.91 -13.43
CA PHE A 14 -58.01 -13.29 -14.35
C PHE A 14 -58.35 -14.69 -14.93
N MET A 15 -58.55 -14.76 -16.24
CA MET A 15 -58.71 -16.02 -16.94
C MET A 15 -57.40 -16.37 -17.63
N ALA A 16 -56.88 -17.57 -17.37
CA ALA A 16 -55.66 -18.04 -17.98
C ALA A 16 -55.94 -19.22 -18.90
N THR A 17 -55.46 -19.16 -20.13
CA THR A 17 -55.41 -20.34 -21.03
C THR A 17 -54.10 -21.06 -20.76
N ALA A 18 -54.17 -22.32 -20.35
CA ALA A 18 -53.01 -23.10 -19.96
C ALA A 18 -53.03 -24.49 -20.57
N THR A 19 -51.89 -24.92 -21.08
CA THR A 19 -51.68 -26.26 -21.63
C THR A 19 -51.06 -27.17 -20.57
N PRO A 20 -51.63 -28.33 -20.24
CA PRO A 20 -51.04 -29.22 -19.24
C PRO A 20 -49.72 -29.81 -19.76
N LEU A 21 -48.68 -29.75 -18.93
CA LEU A 21 -47.37 -30.37 -19.21
C LEU A 21 -47.46 -31.87 -18.86
N ALA A 22 -47.26 -32.74 -19.83
CA ALA A 22 -47.18 -34.18 -19.62
C ALA A 22 -45.83 -34.48 -18.90
N GLN A 23 -45.92 -35.05 -17.71
CA GLN A 23 -44.73 -35.59 -17.05
C GLN A 23 -44.56 -37.06 -17.50
N PRO A 24 -43.49 -37.43 -18.20
CA PRO A 24 -43.21 -38.84 -18.47
C PRO A 24 -42.92 -39.53 -17.12
N GLY A 25 -43.72 -40.49 -16.76
CA GLY A 25 -43.49 -41.39 -15.63
C GLY A 25 -42.28 -42.26 -15.91
N VAL A 26 -41.14 -41.90 -15.41
CA VAL A 26 -39.95 -42.74 -15.45
C VAL A 26 -39.91 -43.51 -14.13
N GLU A 27 -40.24 -44.77 -14.16
CA GLU A 27 -39.93 -45.73 -13.08
C GLU A 27 -38.42 -46.01 -13.10
N ASP A 28 -37.64 -45.17 -12.45
CA ASP A 28 -36.20 -45.35 -12.30
C ASP A 28 -35.90 -45.57 -10.81
N HIS A 29 -35.18 -46.65 -10.48
CA HIS A 29 -34.76 -46.96 -9.11
C HIS A 29 -33.96 -45.80 -8.48
N GLU A 30 -33.32 -44.97 -9.30
CA GLU A 30 -32.58 -43.82 -8.87
C GLU A 30 -33.51 -42.67 -8.37
N ILE A 31 -34.62 -42.44 -9.06
CA ILE A 31 -35.63 -41.45 -8.64
C ILE A 31 -36.29 -41.87 -7.33
N GLU A 32 -36.51 -43.17 -7.11
CA GLU A 32 -37.05 -43.67 -5.85
C GLU A 32 -36.03 -43.46 -4.68
N ALA A 33 -34.74 -43.66 -4.93
CA ALA A 33 -33.70 -43.38 -3.94
C ALA A 33 -33.64 -41.89 -3.59
N MET A 34 -33.70 -41.01 -4.62
CA MET A 34 -33.70 -39.55 -4.45
C MET A 34 -34.97 -39.07 -3.75
N ARG A 35 -36.14 -39.68 -4.02
CA ARG A 35 -37.39 -39.43 -3.33
C ARG A 35 -37.25 -39.67 -1.83
N ARG A 36 -36.66 -40.79 -1.45
CA ARG A 36 -36.41 -41.10 -0.01
C ARG A 36 -35.41 -40.13 0.61
N ALA A 37 -34.39 -39.75 -0.11
CA ALA A 37 -33.39 -38.80 0.36
C ALA A 37 -34.01 -37.42 0.64
N VAL A 38 -34.83 -36.91 -0.28
CA VAL A 38 -35.45 -35.59 -0.12
C VAL A 38 -36.45 -35.54 1.04
N VAL A 39 -37.22 -36.65 1.25
CA VAL A 39 -38.12 -36.77 2.40
C VAL A 39 -37.36 -36.79 3.71
N ALA A 40 -36.24 -37.53 3.76
CA ALA A 40 -35.39 -37.59 4.98
C ALA A 40 -34.76 -36.23 5.30
N GLN A 41 -34.27 -35.52 4.31
CA GLN A 41 -33.74 -34.17 4.51
C GLN A 41 -34.82 -33.15 4.91
N PHE A 42 -36.01 -33.27 4.30
CA PHE A 42 -37.13 -32.41 4.69
C PHE A 42 -37.60 -32.68 6.12
N ASP A 43 -37.63 -33.93 6.57
CA ASP A 43 -37.86 -34.28 7.99
C ASP A 43 -36.88 -33.62 8.92
N GLN A 44 -35.59 -33.63 8.55
CA GLN A 44 -34.54 -32.93 9.31
C GLN A 44 -34.73 -31.41 9.33
N PHE A 45 -35.13 -30.82 8.22
CA PHE A 45 -35.42 -29.39 8.10
C PHE A 45 -36.61 -29.00 8.97
N VAL A 46 -37.72 -29.74 8.96
CA VAL A 46 -38.92 -29.50 9.78
C VAL A 46 -38.60 -29.60 11.28
N LYS A 47 -37.78 -30.60 11.69
CA LYS A 47 -37.32 -30.73 13.11
C LYS A 47 -36.51 -29.52 13.58
N LEU A 48 -35.80 -28.87 12.70
CA LEU A 48 -35.01 -27.68 13.03
C LEU A 48 -35.83 -26.38 12.91
N ASN A 49 -36.81 -26.35 12.00
CA ASN A 49 -37.64 -25.17 11.71
C ASN A 49 -38.98 -25.24 12.45
N LYS A 50 -39.06 -24.56 13.61
CA LYS A 50 -40.27 -24.51 14.45
C LYS A 50 -41.50 -23.83 13.82
N LYS A 51 -41.38 -23.25 12.62
CA LYS A 51 -42.46 -22.55 11.95
C LYS A 51 -43.36 -23.49 11.12
N ILE A 52 -42.91 -24.69 10.84
CA ILE A 52 -43.64 -25.67 10.02
C ILE A 52 -44.30 -26.69 10.97
N PRO A 53 -45.63 -26.88 10.87
CA PRO A 53 -46.34 -27.89 11.68
C PRO A 53 -45.86 -29.29 11.35
N PRO A 54 -45.69 -30.19 12.35
CA PRO A 54 -45.27 -31.59 12.11
C PRO A 54 -46.23 -32.40 11.23
N GLU A 55 -47.47 -31.98 11.12
CA GLU A 55 -48.52 -32.63 10.29
C GLU A 55 -48.20 -32.60 8.80
N VAL A 56 -47.38 -31.61 8.38
CA VAL A 56 -46.93 -31.52 6.98
C VAL A 56 -46.08 -32.73 6.59
N LEU A 57 -45.32 -33.32 7.52
CA LEU A 57 -44.53 -34.52 7.25
C LEU A 57 -45.37 -35.73 6.92
N SER A 58 -46.50 -35.93 7.62
CA SER A 58 -47.41 -37.06 7.32
C SER A 58 -48.10 -36.93 5.97
N SER A 59 -48.41 -35.69 5.56
CA SER A 59 -48.99 -35.40 4.26
C SER A 59 -47.99 -35.64 3.12
N ILE A 60 -46.72 -35.33 3.31
CA ILE A 60 -45.65 -35.49 2.32
C ILE A 60 -45.23 -36.97 2.19
N ALA A 61 -45.17 -37.69 3.32
CA ALA A 61 -44.81 -39.11 3.32
C ALA A 61 -45.77 -39.99 2.54
N GLY A 62 -47.04 -39.57 2.36
CA GLY A 62 -48.06 -40.29 1.60
C GLY A 62 -48.06 -40.01 0.09
N ILE A 63 -47.17 -39.18 -0.43
CA ILE A 63 -47.13 -38.84 -1.87
C ILE A 63 -46.20 -39.82 -2.60
N GLU A 64 -46.78 -40.66 -3.43
CA GLU A 64 -46.04 -41.66 -4.25
C GLU A 64 -45.40 -41.03 -5.49
N ASP A 65 -46.04 -40.06 -6.10
CA ASP A 65 -45.54 -39.36 -7.29
C ASP A 65 -44.37 -38.42 -6.92
N ALA A 66 -43.19 -38.69 -7.47
CA ALA A 66 -41.95 -37.93 -7.21
C ALA A 66 -42.04 -36.46 -7.67
N GLY A 67 -42.77 -36.17 -8.76
CA GLY A 67 -42.97 -34.82 -9.25
C GLY A 67 -43.86 -33.99 -8.31
N ARG A 68 -44.94 -34.59 -7.84
CA ARG A 68 -45.88 -33.99 -6.91
C ARG A 68 -45.27 -33.81 -5.53
N LEU A 69 -44.41 -34.74 -5.11
CA LEU A 69 -43.64 -34.67 -3.90
C LEU A 69 -42.68 -33.46 -3.95
N ALA A 70 -41.92 -33.30 -5.01
CA ALA A 70 -40.99 -32.19 -5.19
C ALA A 70 -41.70 -30.84 -5.16
N ASP A 71 -42.83 -30.71 -5.85
CA ASP A 71 -43.63 -29.48 -5.88
C ASP A 71 -44.18 -29.14 -4.49
N THR A 72 -44.63 -30.15 -3.74
CA THR A 72 -45.14 -29.94 -2.37
C THR A 72 -44.01 -29.49 -1.42
N ILE A 73 -42.85 -30.11 -1.50
CA ILE A 73 -41.70 -29.71 -0.68
C ILE A 73 -41.26 -28.30 -1.04
N ALA A 74 -41.15 -27.93 -2.34
CA ALA A 74 -40.81 -26.61 -2.79
C ALA A 74 -41.73 -25.49 -2.26
N ALA A 75 -43.05 -25.83 -2.13
CA ALA A 75 -44.02 -24.88 -1.57
C ALA A 75 -43.77 -24.56 -0.10
N HIS A 76 -43.24 -25.51 0.68
CA HIS A 76 -42.96 -25.35 2.11
C HIS A 76 -41.57 -24.81 2.42
N LEU A 77 -40.67 -24.73 1.45
CA LEU A 77 -39.34 -24.13 1.63
C LEU A 77 -39.42 -22.60 1.57
N PRO A 78 -38.59 -21.90 2.36
CA PRO A 78 -38.52 -20.43 2.38
C PRO A 78 -37.74 -19.88 1.18
N LEU A 79 -37.98 -20.42 0.00
CA LEU A 79 -37.34 -20.01 -1.23
C LEU A 79 -37.85 -18.66 -1.72
N LYS A 80 -36.96 -17.85 -2.31
CA LYS A 80 -37.35 -16.62 -3.01
C LYS A 80 -38.22 -16.94 -4.23
N LEU A 81 -39.04 -15.97 -4.66
CA LEU A 81 -39.97 -16.16 -5.77
C LEU A 81 -39.25 -16.66 -7.04
N GLU A 82 -38.11 -16.12 -7.36
CA GLU A 82 -37.28 -16.50 -8.50
C GLU A 82 -36.83 -17.97 -8.42
N GLN A 83 -36.43 -18.43 -7.24
CA GLN A 83 -36.00 -19.81 -7.01
C GLN A 83 -37.17 -20.79 -7.06
N LYS A 84 -38.36 -20.38 -6.60
CA LYS A 84 -39.58 -21.17 -6.75
C LYS A 84 -39.96 -21.32 -8.21
N GLN A 85 -39.82 -20.24 -8.98
CA GLN A 85 -40.10 -20.23 -10.41
C GLN A 85 -39.10 -21.14 -11.16
N GLU A 86 -37.81 -21.06 -10.83
CA GLU A 86 -36.78 -21.94 -11.38
C GLU A 86 -37.12 -23.40 -11.17
N VAL A 87 -37.48 -23.79 -9.93
CA VAL A 87 -37.90 -25.18 -9.64
C VAL A 87 -39.20 -25.58 -10.39
N LEU A 88 -40.10 -24.61 -10.60
CA LEU A 88 -41.34 -24.84 -11.33
C LEU A 88 -41.10 -25.05 -12.84
N GLU A 89 -40.13 -24.39 -13.43
CA GLU A 89 -39.75 -24.48 -14.84
C GLU A 89 -38.97 -25.75 -15.17
N MET A 90 -38.33 -26.39 -14.21
CA MET A 90 -37.58 -27.63 -14.43
C MET A 90 -38.52 -28.78 -14.81
N GLU A 91 -38.46 -29.23 -16.06
CA GLU A 91 -39.26 -30.34 -16.56
C GLU A 91 -38.73 -31.68 -16.05
N ASN A 92 -37.41 -31.83 -15.96
CA ASN A 92 -36.75 -33.07 -15.54
C ASN A 92 -36.92 -33.27 -14.02
N ILE A 93 -37.58 -34.36 -13.62
CA ILE A 93 -37.84 -34.69 -12.21
C ILE A 93 -36.53 -34.88 -11.42
N ARG A 94 -35.54 -35.50 -12.02
CA ARG A 94 -34.23 -35.76 -11.38
C ARG A 94 -33.53 -34.44 -11.01
N GLU A 95 -33.37 -33.55 -11.97
CA GLU A 95 -32.74 -32.25 -11.75
C GLU A 95 -33.49 -31.41 -10.70
N ARG A 96 -34.80 -31.52 -10.70
CA ARG A 96 -35.68 -30.84 -9.73
C ARG A 96 -35.43 -31.34 -8.31
N ILE A 97 -35.37 -32.65 -8.10
CA ILE A 97 -35.12 -33.24 -6.78
C ILE A 97 -33.70 -32.93 -6.32
N ASP A 98 -32.69 -32.99 -7.21
CA ASP A 98 -31.32 -32.61 -6.89
C ASP A 98 -31.23 -31.15 -6.45
N ARG A 99 -31.94 -30.26 -7.15
CA ARG A 99 -32.02 -28.85 -6.78
C ARG A 99 -32.63 -28.63 -5.40
N LEU A 100 -33.69 -29.36 -5.09
CA LEU A 100 -34.36 -29.32 -3.79
C LEU A 100 -33.47 -29.87 -2.66
N LEU A 101 -32.74 -30.95 -2.92
CA LEU A 101 -31.79 -31.52 -1.98
C LEU A 101 -30.71 -30.52 -1.62
N SER A 102 -30.11 -29.85 -2.60
CA SER A 102 -29.10 -28.81 -2.40
C SER A 102 -29.66 -27.62 -1.62
N GLN A 103 -30.89 -27.18 -1.89
CA GLN A 103 -31.54 -26.11 -1.16
C GLN A 103 -31.86 -26.51 0.28
N LEU A 104 -32.34 -27.71 0.52
CA LEU A 104 -32.62 -28.24 1.86
C LEU A 104 -31.36 -28.34 2.70
N GLU A 105 -30.26 -28.82 2.12
CA GLU A 105 -28.95 -28.89 2.80
C GLU A 105 -28.48 -27.50 3.25
N SER A 106 -28.54 -26.54 2.35
CA SER A 106 -28.19 -25.14 2.67
C SER A 106 -29.04 -24.55 3.80
N GLU A 107 -30.36 -24.77 3.77
CA GLU A 107 -31.28 -24.29 4.80
C GLU A 107 -31.08 -24.99 6.15
N ILE A 108 -30.78 -26.29 6.15
CA ILE A 108 -30.45 -27.05 7.35
C ILE A 108 -29.18 -26.50 7.99
N ASP A 109 -28.15 -26.24 7.19
CA ASP A 109 -26.88 -25.67 7.69
C ASP A 109 -27.09 -24.30 8.33
N ILE A 110 -27.87 -23.43 7.67
CA ILE A 110 -28.21 -22.11 8.22
C ILE A 110 -28.92 -22.25 9.59
N LEU A 111 -29.94 -23.11 9.68
CA LEU A 111 -30.69 -23.34 10.92
C LEU A 111 -29.82 -23.94 12.04
N GLN A 112 -28.87 -24.82 11.70
CA GLN A 112 -27.91 -25.36 12.67
C GLN A 112 -26.96 -24.27 13.19
N VAL A 113 -26.46 -23.39 12.32
CA VAL A 113 -25.63 -22.23 12.69
C VAL A 113 -26.42 -21.27 13.59
N GLU A 114 -27.66 -20.93 13.23
CA GLU A 114 -28.54 -20.10 14.07
C GLU A 114 -28.75 -20.69 15.46
N LYS A 115 -29.04 -22.00 15.55
CA LYS A 115 -29.21 -22.71 16.83
C LYS A 115 -27.93 -22.64 17.68
N ARG A 116 -26.76 -22.77 17.03
CA ARG A 116 -25.45 -22.69 17.69
C ARG A 116 -25.18 -21.27 18.21
N ILE A 117 -25.49 -20.25 17.39
CA ILE A 117 -25.35 -18.83 17.77
C ILE A 117 -26.27 -18.52 18.96
N ARG A 118 -27.56 -18.86 18.86
CA ARG A 118 -28.51 -18.64 19.98
C ARG A 118 -28.08 -19.33 21.27
N GLY A 119 -27.51 -20.54 21.16
CA GLY A 119 -26.97 -21.25 22.31
C GLY A 119 -25.73 -20.59 22.92
N ARG A 120 -24.88 -19.95 22.10
CA ARG A 120 -23.75 -19.14 22.59
C ARG A 120 -24.24 -17.87 23.26
N VAL A 121 -25.11 -17.11 22.61
CA VAL A 121 -25.66 -15.86 23.15
C VAL A 121 -26.34 -16.12 24.49
N LYS A 122 -27.17 -17.16 24.60
CA LYS A 122 -27.83 -17.53 25.87
C LYS A 122 -26.82 -17.82 26.97
N ARG A 123 -25.78 -18.65 26.70
CA ARG A 123 -24.73 -18.94 27.68
C ARG A 123 -23.92 -17.72 28.07
N GLN A 124 -23.69 -16.81 27.12
CA GLN A 124 -22.97 -15.55 27.35
C GLN A 124 -23.80 -14.59 28.22
N MET A 125 -25.10 -14.50 27.98
CA MET A 125 -26.02 -13.72 28.83
C MET A 125 -26.14 -14.28 30.25
N GLU A 126 -26.28 -15.59 30.38
CA GLU A 126 -26.33 -16.26 31.70
C GLU A 126 -25.00 -16.06 32.48
N LYS A 127 -23.86 -16.10 31.76
CA LYS A 127 -22.56 -15.81 32.35
C LYS A 127 -22.44 -14.36 32.80
N SER A 128 -22.84 -13.40 31.93
CA SER A 128 -22.81 -11.98 32.27
C SER A 128 -23.77 -11.62 33.43
N GLN A 129 -24.96 -12.21 33.47
CA GLN A 129 -25.87 -12.01 34.61
C GLN A 129 -25.30 -12.56 35.91
N ARG A 130 -24.65 -13.73 35.87
CA ARG A 130 -24.00 -14.30 37.05
C ARG A 130 -22.79 -13.48 37.50
N GLU A 131 -21.98 -12.99 36.54
CA GLU A 131 -20.89 -12.07 36.83
C GLU A 131 -21.38 -10.73 37.40
N TYR A 132 -22.47 -10.19 36.87
CA TYR A 132 -23.11 -8.99 37.43
C TYR A 132 -23.58 -9.20 38.86
N TYR A 133 -24.28 -10.31 39.16
CA TYR A 133 -24.77 -10.61 40.49
C TYR A 133 -23.63 -10.83 41.49
N LEU A 134 -22.58 -11.54 41.07
CA LEU A 134 -21.38 -11.74 41.91
C LEU A 134 -20.64 -10.41 42.14
N ASN A 135 -20.57 -9.55 41.14
CA ASN A 135 -19.95 -8.23 41.26
C ASN A 135 -20.77 -7.29 42.18
N GLU A 136 -22.09 -7.37 42.17
CA GLU A 136 -22.92 -6.62 43.11
C GLU A 136 -22.76 -7.14 44.54
N GLN A 137 -22.63 -8.45 44.72
CA GLN A 137 -22.28 -9.01 46.02
C GLN A 137 -20.89 -8.58 46.49
N VAL A 138 -19.88 -8.61 45.62
CA VAL A 138 -18.53 -8.12 45.92
C VAL A 138 -18.58 -6.63 46.29
N LYS A 139 -19.35 -5.78 45.58
CA LYS A 139 -19.53 -4.37 45.93
C LYS A 139 -20.19 -4.18 47.30
N ALA A 140 -21.22 -4.96 47.60
CA ALA A 140 -21.86 -4.91 48.90
C ALA A 140 -20.88 -5.28 50.01
N ILE A 141 -20.09 -6.32 49.80
CA ILE A 141 -19.05 -6.77 50.73
C ILE A 141 -17.91 -5.75 50.86
N GLN A 142 -17.46 -5.14 49.72
CA GLN A 142 -16.46 -4.08 49.75
C GLN A 142 -16.95 -2.81 50.43
N LYS A 143 -18.24 -2.47 50.28
CA LYS A 143 -18.86 -1.36 50.99
C LYS A 143 -18.98 -1.58 52.49
N GLU A 144 -19.14 -2.83 52.93
CA GLU A 144 -19.11 -3.22 54.36
C GLU A 144 -17.69 -3.32 54.93
N LEU A 145 -16.67 -3.64 54.07
CA LEU A 145 -15.26 -3.76 54.48
C LEU A 145 -14.48 -2.45 54.44
N GLY A 146 -15.08 -1.33 53.96
CA GLY A 146 -14.50 0.02 53.99
C GLY A 146 -13.51 0.32 52.84
N GLU A 147 -13.86 1.29 52.07
CA GLU A 147 -13.14 2.13 51.07
C GLU A 147 -11.59 2.07 51.05
N GLY A 148 -10.95 0.92 50.76
CA GLY A 148 -9.50 0.87 50.85
C GLY A 148 -8.76 1.10 49.53
N GLU A 149 -9.19 0.54 48.41
CA GLU A 149 -8.40 0.54 47.17
C GLU A 149 -8.93 1.44 46.07
N GLU A 150 -10.26 1.52 45.89
CA GLU A 150 -10.86 2.34 44.80
C GLU A 150 -10.78 3.85 45.05
N GLY A 151 -10.89 4.28 46.30
CA GLY A 151 -10.70 5.68 46.71
C GLY A 151 -9.27 6.15 46.47
N ALA A 152 -8.29 5.28 46.80
CA ALA A 152 -6.87 5.54 46.61
C ALA A 152 -6.51 5.68 45.12
N ASP A 153 -7.10 4.88 44.23
CA ASP A 153 -6.87 4.88 42.81
C ASP A 153 -7.42 6.18 42.15
N LEU A 154 -8.59 6.65 42.56
CA LEU A 154 -9.16 7.93 42.09
C LEU A 154 -8.39 9.15 42.62
N GLU A 155 -7.85 9.08 43.84
CA GLU A 155 -6.97 10.12 44.35
C GLU A 155 -5.60 10.13 43.63
N GLU A 156 -5.07 8.96 43.28
CA GLU A 156 -3.88 8.84 42.49
C GLU A 156 -4.06 9.43 41.08
N LEU A 157 -5.22 9.17 40.44
CA LEU A 157 -5.58 9.79 39.16
C LEU A 157 -5.68 11.33 39.28
N ASP A 158 -6.26 11.87 40.36
CA ASP A 158 -6.31 13.32 40.57
C ASP A 158 -4.90 13.94 40.74
N LYS A 159 -4.02 13.27 41.48
CA LYS A 159 -2.62 13.67 41.60
C LYS A 159 -1.90 13.66 40.25
N LYS A 160 -2.11 12.60 39.45
CA LYS A 160 -1.54 12.47 38.09
C LYS A 160 -2.07 13.56 37.15
N ILE A 161 -3.37 13.88 37.20
CA ILE A 161 -3.98 14.98 36.42
C ILE A 161 -3.29 16.33 36.75
N LYS A 162 -3.11 16.64 38.03
CA LYS A 162 -2.45 17.86 38.48
C LYS A 162 -0.96 17.92 38.10
N ALA A 163 -0.28 16.78 38.11
CA ALA A 163 1.14 16.67 37.77
C ALA A 163 1.41 16.68 36.26
N ALA A 164 0.44 16.30 35.41
CA ALA A 164 0.63 16.16 33.96
C ALA A 164 0.91 17.50 33.24
N GLY A 165 0.59 18.63 33.85
CA GLY A 165 0.89 19.95 33.30
C GLY A 165 0.07 20.31 32.05
N MET A 166 -1.16 19.86 31.99
CA MET A 166 -2.10 20.09 30.89
C MET A 166 -2.39 21.57 30.65
N SER A 167 -2.98 21.89 29.50
CA SER A 167 -3.59 23.20 29.24
C SER A 167 -4.73 23.47 30.23
N LYS A 168 -5.15 24.73 30.37
CA LYS A 168 -6.28 25.06 31.26
C LYS A 168 -7.55 24.31 30.86
N GLU A 169 -7.79 24.21 29.57
CA GLU A 169 -8.93 23.48 29.00
C GLU A 169 -8.84 21.99 29.31
N GLY A 170 -7.68 21.36 29.01
CA GLY A 170 -7.42 19.95 29.30
C GLY A 170 -7.57 19.59 30.78
N LEU A 171 -7.08 20.46 31.68
CA LEU A 171 -7.24 20.29 33.11
C LEU A 171 -8.71 20.33 33.54
N THR A 172 -9.46 21.32 33.04
CA THR A 172 -10.89 21.46 33.33
C THR A 172 -11.68 20.25 32.87
N LYS A 173 -11.38 19.79 31.65
CA LYS A 173 -12.03 18.59 31.06
C LYS A 173 -11.70 17.31 31.84
N ALA A 174 -10.42 17.09 32.11
CA ALA A 174 -9.98 15.93 32.91
C ALA A 174 -10.62 15.90 34.31
N GLN A 175 -10.70 17.04 35.00
CA GLN A 175 -11.37 17.13 36.29
C GLN A 175 -12.88 16.91 36.20
N SER A 176 -13.53 17.38 35.13
CA SER A 176 -14.97 17.13 34.90
C SER A 176 -15.23 15.64 34.68
N GLU A 177 -14.42 15.00 33.86
CA GLU A 177 -14.54 13.54 33.62
C GLU A 177 -14.19 12.72 34.87
N LEU A 178 -13.22 13.13 35.67
CA LEU A 178 -12.92 12.51 36.95
C LEU A 178 -14.09 12.60 37.94
N LYS A 179 -14.80 13.75 37.97
CA LYS A 179 -16.02 13.89 38.78
C LYS A 179 -17.10 12.94 38.32
N LYS A 180 -17.28 12.76 37.01
CA LYS A 180 -18.22 11.77 36.45
C LYS A 180 -17.83 10.35 36.85
N LEU A 181 -16.53 10.01 36.71
CA LEU A 181 -16.01 8.70 37.05
C LEU A 181 -16.27 8.34 38.52
N ARG A 182 -16.18 9.29 39.45
CA ARG A 182 -16.50 9.10 40.87
C ARG A 182 -17.95 8.71 41.13
N LEU A 183 -18.88 9.12 40.24
CA LEU A 183 -20.31 8.85 40.35
C LEU A 183 -20.73 7.57 39.61
N MET A 184 -19.86 7.03 38.76
CA MET A 184 -20.15 5.84 37.96
C MET A 184 -19.81 4.56 38.74
N SER A 185 -20.52 3.49 38.41
CA SER A 185 -20.14 2.16 38.90
C SER A 185 -18.80 1.73 38.27
N PRO A 186 -17.79 1.33 39.04
CA PRO A 186 -16.47 0.95 38.53
C PRO A 186 -16.49 -0.16 37.48
N MET A 187 -17.47 -1.05 37.56
CA MET A 187 -17.66 -2.17 36.64
C MET A 187 -18.45 -1.82 35.38
N SER A 188 -18.86 -0.58 35.21
CA SER A 188 -19.59 -0.18 34.00
C SER A 188 -18.62 -0.01 32.81
N ALA A 189 -19.10 -0.35 31.61
CA ALA A 189 -18.34 -0.12 30.38
C ALA A 189 -18.02 1.37 30.19
N GLU A 190 -18.93 2.25 30.61
CA GLU A 190 -18.75 3.69 30.57
C GLU A 190 -17.61 4.18 31.46
N ALA A 191 -17.49 3.63 32.69
CA ALA A 191 -16.39 3.98 33.59
C ALA A 191 -15.03 3.62 32.98
N THR A 192 -14.92 2.47 32.30
CA THR A 192 -13.71 2.06 31.59
C THR A 192 -13.38 3.04 30.46
N VAL A 193 -14.36 3.51 29.69
CA VAL A 193 -14.16 4.49 28.61
C VAL A 193 -13.68 5.83 29.17
N VAL A 194 -14.31 6.32 30.25
CA VAL A 194 -13.91 7.58 30.90
C VAL A 194 -12.52 7.48 31.52
N ARG A 195 -12.20 6.35 32.14
CA ARG A 195 -10.86 6.08 32.70
C ARG A 195 -9.79 6.11 31.61
N ASN A 196 -9.98 5.36 30.52
CA ASN A 196 -9.06 5.32 29.40
C ASN A 196 -8.84 6.73 28.78
N PHE A 197 -9.90 7.54 28.74
CA PHE A 197 -9.80 8.91 28.30
C PHE A 197 -8.92 9.76 29.22
N ILE A 198 -9.13 9.69 30.53
CA ILE A 198 -8.32 10.42 31.53
C ILE A 198 -6.86 9.96 31.45
N GLU A 199 -6.62 8.66 31.36
CA GLU A 199 -5.27 8.09 31.22
C GLU A 199 -4.60 8.53 29.91
N THR A 200 -5.36 8.64 28.83
CA THR A 200 -4.86 9.19 27.55
C THR A 200 -4.44 10.65 27.72
N LEU A 201 -5.27 11.48 28.34
CA LEU A 201 -4.93 12.90 28.62
C LEU A 201 -3.68 13.03 29.49
N ILE A 202 -3.54 12.21 30.54
CA ILE A 202 -2.37 12.19 31.41
C ILE A 202 -1.12 11.77 30.64
N GLY A 203 -1.27 10.79 29.73
CA GLY A 203 -0.17 10.23 28.93
C GLY A 203 0.40 11.18 27.86
N LEU A 204 -0.31 12.26 27.52
CA LEU A 204 0.18 13.22 26.53
C LEU A 204 1.31 14.10 27.11
N PRO A 205 2.34 14.37 26.33
CA PRO A 205 3.49 15.17 26.78
C PRO A 205 3.21 16.69 26.72
N TRP A 206 2.42 17.22 27.62
CA TRP A 206 2.00 18.63 27.61
C TRP A 206 3.15 19.63 27.74
N ARG A 207 4.15 19.34 28.58
CA ARG A 207 5.26 20.27 28.89
C ARG A 207 6.64 19.68 28.64
N LYS A 208 6.76 18.35 28.60
CA LYS A 208 8.05 17.69 28.56
C LYS A 208 8.72 17.85 27.20
N LYS A 209 9.86 18.53 27.14
CA LYS A 209 10.66 18.76 25.94
C LYS A 209 12.06 18.19 26.07
N THR A 210 12.64 17.75 24.96
CA THR A 210 14.09 17.48 24.86
C THR A 210 14.83 18.79 24.62
N ARG A 211 16.05 18.91 25.14
CA ARG A 211 16.93 20.04 24.84
C ARG A 211 17.41 19.92 23.38
N ILE A 212 17.04 20.88 22.56
CA ILE A 212 17.41 20.91 21.14
C ILE A 212 18.85 21.36 21.02
N SER A 213 19.68 20.65 20.23
CA SER A 213 21.00 21.14 19.82
C SER A 213 20.83 22.21 18.75
N LYS A 214 21.56 23.30 18.91
CA LYS A 214 21.59 24.41 17.95
C LYS A 214 22.96 24.50 17.24
N ASP A 215 23.81 23.49 17.38
CA ASP A 215 25.12 23.46 16.73
C ASP A 215 24.99 22.92 15.29
N LEU A 216 25.12 23.85 14.31
CA LEU A 216 25.06 23.51 12.89
C LEU A 216 26.28 22.71 12.43
N HIS A 217 27.46 22.95 13.02
CA HIS A 217 28.65 22.17 12.67
C HIS A 217 28.56 20.74 13.15
N GLU A 218 27.94 20.50 14.30
CA GLU A 218 27.68 19.15 14.77
C GLU A 218 26.61 18.47 13.87
N ALA A 219 25.58 19.22 13.45
CA ALA A 219 24.57 18.72 12.53
C ALA A 219 25.17 18.28 11.18
N GLU A 220 26.06 19.10 10.61
CA GLU A 220 26.78 18.79 9.37
C GLU A 220 27.64 17.53 9.53
N LYS A 221 28.41 17.44 10.61
CA LYS A 221 29.22 16.23 10.92
C LYS A 221 28.36 14.97 11.05
N VAL A 222 27.22 15.05 11.70
CA VAL A 222 26.30 13.90 11.84
C VAL A 222 25.77 13.46 10.48
N LEU A 223 25.37 14.41 9.63
CA LEU A 223 24.88 14.12 8.28
C LEU A 223 25.97 13.49 7.41
N ASP A 224 27.21 13.98 7.51
CA ASP A 224 28.37 13.45 6.78
C ASP A 224 28.79 12.06 7.25
N CYS A 225 28.74 11.82 8.55
CA CYS A 225 29.02 10.50 9.11
C CYS A 225 27.99 9.45 8.74
N ASP A 226 26.70 9.82 8.72
CA ASP A 226 25.61 8.89 8.53
C ASP A 226 25.27 8.69 7.04
N HIS A 227 25.66 9.61 6.13
CA HIS A 227 25.33 9.58 4.70
C HIS A 227 26.52 9.92 3.82
N TYR A 228 26.76 9.06 2.83
CA TYR A 228 27.78 9.31 1.80
C TYR A 228 27.18 10.09 0.63
N GLY A 229 27.91 11.10 0.12
CA GLY A 229 27.44 11.97 -0.94
C GLY A 229 26.24 12.83 -0.52
N LEU A 230 25.33 13.12 -1.45
CA LEU A 230 24.14 13.94 -1.23
C LEU A 230 24.45 15.39 -0.78
N GLU A 231 25.56 15.98 -1.22
CA GLU A 231 26.07 17.28 -0.74
C GLU A 231 24.99 18.37 -0.80
N LYS A 232 24.32 18.54 -1.97
CA LYS A 232 23.24 19.53 -2.14
C LYS A 232 22.05 19.31 -1.21
N VAL A 233 21.75 18.04 -0.89
CA VAL A 233 20.65 17.68 0.02
C VAL A 233 21.02 18.04 1.45
N LYS A 234 22.25 17.74 1.87
CA LYS A 234 22.77 18.08 3.20
C LYS A 234 22.84 19.60 3.38
N GLU A 235 23.36 20.33 2.40
CA GLU A 235 23.42 21.79 2.39
C GLU A 235 22.02 22.40 2.62
N ARG A 236 21.01 21.95 1.86
CA ARG A 236 19.62 22.41 2.04
C ARG A 236 19.04 22.08 3.41
N ILE A 237 19.36 20.90 3.94
CA ILE A 237 18.94 20.53 5.30
C ILE A 237 19.59 21.45 6.34
N VAL A 238 20.88 21.74 6.21
CA VAL A 238 21.60 22.65 7.12
C VAL A 238 21.08 24.08 7.02
N GLU A 239 20.82 24.59 5.80
CA GLU A 239 20.15 25.87 5.58
C GLU A 239 18.80 25.95 6.29
N TYR A 240 17.97 24.92 6.12
CA TYR A 240 16.67 24.82 6.79
C TYR A 240 16.80 24.85 8.32
N LEU A 241 17.74 24.09 8.88
CA LEU A 241 18.02 24.10 10.32
C LEU A 241 18.53 25.45 10.80
N ALA A 242 19.33 26.16 9.99
CA ALA A 242 19.83 27.49 10.31
C ALA A 242 18.70 28.52 10.41
N VAL A 243 17.74 28.46 9.48
CA VAL A 243 16.53 29.33 9.52
C VAL A 243 15.72 29.06 10.79
N GLN A 244 15.49 27.76 11.10
CA GLN A 244 14.75 27.38 12.31
C GLN A 244 15.39 27.86 13.63
N GLN A 245 16.69 28.08 13.65
CA GLN A 245 17.36 28.60 14.85
C GLN A 245 17.12 30.08 15.11
N ARG A 246 16.86 30.85 14.06
CA ARG A 246 16.68 32.33 14.13
C ARG A 246 15.23 32.74 14.35
N VAL A 247 14.28 31.88 14.02
CA VAL A 247 12.86 32.20 14.11
C VAL A 247 12.25 31.47 15.32
N ASP A 248 11.74 32.23 16.29
CA ASP A 248 11.14 31.66 17.51
C ASP A 248 9.85 30.85 17.28
N LYS A 249 9.10 31.17 16.23
CA LYS A 249 7.97 30.37 15.76
C LYS A 249 8.21 29.99 14.32
N VAL A 250 8.36 28.71 14.08
CA VAL A 250 8.65 28.17 12.75
C VAL A 250 7.43 28.35 11.85
N LYS A 251 7.45 29.39 11.03
CA LYS A 251 6.55 29.57 9.87
C LYS A 251 7.17 28.99 8.59
N ALA A 252 8.25 28.23 8.71
CA ALA A 252 8.93 27.66 7.57
C ALA A 252 8.13 26.50 6.95
N PRO A 253 8.14 26.36 5.63
CA PRO A 253 7.54 25.22 4.97
C PRO A 253 8.16 23.91 5.47
N ILE A 254 7.41 22.82 5.41
CA ILE A 254 7.82 21.52 5.92
C ILE A 254 8.79 20.87 4.93
N LEU A 255 9.87 20.32 5.44
CA LEU A 255 10.85 19.62 4.63
C LEU A 255 10.25 18.34 4.03
N CYS A 256 10.21 18.24 2.70
CA CYS A 256 9.73 17.06 1.99
C CYS A 256 10.84 16.42 1.15
N LEU A 257 11.24 15.21 1.51
CA LEU A 257 12.28 14.44 0.81
C LEU A 257 11.63 13.57 -0.26
N VAL A 258 11.80 13.93 -1.53
CA VAL A 258 11.21 13.22 -2.67
C VAL A 258 12.29 12.49 -3.47
N GLY A 259 12.06 11.21 -3.76
CA GLY A 259 12.98 10.44 -4.58
C GLY A 259 12.68 8.95 -4.60
N PRO A 260 13.39 8.16 -5.40
CA PRO A 260 13.13 6.74 -5.56
C PRO A 260 13.28 5.96 -4.25
N PRO A 261 12.72 4.75 -4.15
CA PRO A 261 12.87 3.92 -2.97
C PRO A 261 14.33 3.52 -2.73
N GLY A 262 14.75 3.52 -1.47
CA GLY A 262 16.09 3.07 -1.08
C GLY A 262 17.20 4.11 -1.18
N VAL A 263 16.89 5.40 -1.45
CA VAL A 263 17.90 6.48 -1.47
C VAL A 263 18.15 7.11 -0.10
N GLY A 264 17.61 6.54 0.98
CA GLY A 264 17.94 6.97 2.33
C GLY A 264 17.04 8.07 2.93
N LYS A 265 15.85 8.33 2.36
CA LYS A 265 14.91 9.36 2.87
C LYS A 265 14.61 9.21 4.37
N THR A 266 14.21 8.01 4.80
CA THR A 266 13.89 7.72 6.20
C THR A 266 15.11 7.82 7.11
N SER A 267 16.29 7.40 6.64
CA SER A 267 17.54 7.52 7.41
C SER A 267 18.01 8.97 7.52
N LEU A 268 17.80 9.81 6.50
CA LEU A 268 18.03 11.26 6.58
C LEU A 268 17.17 11.90 7.68
N GLY A 269 15.88 11.54 7.76
CA GLY A 269 15.01 11.99 8.84
C GLY A 269 15.53 11.58 10.22
N GLN A 270 16.06 10.36 10.37
CA GLN A 270 16.68 9.91 11.61
C GLN A 270 17.95 10.71 11.94
N SER A 271 18.78 11.01 10.95
CA SER A 271 20.00 11.79 11.15
C SER A 271 19.71 13.24 11.49
N ILE A 272 18.66 13.85 10.91
CA ILE A 272 18.18 15.18 11.30
C ILE A 272 17.71 15.17 12.76
N ALA A 273 16.98 14.15 13.19
CA ALA A 273 16.55 14.01 14.58
C ALA A 273 17.75 13.88 15.54
N LYS A 274 18.75 13.09 15.17
CA LYS A 274 19.99 12.91 15.92
C LYS A 274 20.79 14.21 15.98
N ALA A 275 20.95 14.90 14.86
CA ALA A 275 21.66 16.18 14.76
C ALA A 275 21.03 17.28 15.62
N THR A 276 19.71 17.32 15.69
CA THR A 276 18.95 18.30 16.49
C THR A 276 18.67 17.83 17.92
N ASN A 277 19.13 16.64 18.31
CA ASN A 277 18.84 16.00 19.60
C ASN A 277 17.33 15.88 19.89
N ARG A 278 16.51 15.65 18.85
CA ARG A 278 15.09 15.39 18.97
C ARG A 278 14.82 13.88 19.02
N LYS A 279 13.79 13.48 19.73
CA LYS A 279 13.29 12.10 19.62
C LYS A 279 12.70 11.87 18.23
N PHE A 280 12.93 10.70 17.66
CA PHE A 280 12.45 10.35 16.34
C PHE A 280 11.14 9.55 16.40
N VAL A 281 10.16 9.96 15.64
CA VAL A 281 8.88 9.26 15.43
C VAL A 281 8.67 9.07 13.94
N ARG A 282 8.17 7.91 13.55
CA ARG A 282 7.80 7.63 12.16
C ARG A 282 6.33 7.21 12.10
N MET A 283 5.59 7.85 11.20
CA MET A 283 4.23 7.48 10.83
C MET A 283 4.17 7.19 9.33
N ALA A 284 3.79 5.97 8.98
CA ALA A 284 3.55 5.63 7.57
C ALA A 284 2.14 6.10 7.18
N LEU A 285 2.06 6.89 6.13
CA LEU A 285 0.82 7.41 5.56
C LEU A 285 0.34 6.58 4.35
N GLY A 286 1.22 5.71 3.83
CA GLY A 286 0.86 4.81 2.73
C GLY A 286 -0.27 3.88 3.13
N GLY A 287 -1.41 4.02 2.44
CA GLY A 287 -2.62 3.22 2.70
C GLY A 287 -3.59 3.80 3.72
N VAL A 288 -3.29 4.95 4.33
CA VAL A 288 -4.25 5.70 5.15
C VAL A 288 -5.34 6.27 4.23
N ARG A 289 -6.59 5.97 4.54
CA ARG A 289 -7.76 6.41 3.77
C ARG A 289 -8.81 7.12 4.63
N ASP A 290 -8.77 6.92 5.94
CA ASP A 290 -9.71 7.47 6.90
C ASP A 290 -9.04 8.63 7.66
N GLU A 291 -9.71 9.78 7.69
CA GLU A 291 -9.31 10.95 8.46
C GLU A 291 -9.18 10.63 9.96
N ALA A 292 -10.00 9.72 10.45
CA ALA A 292 -9.99 9.29 11.84
C ALA A 292 -8.67 8.62 12.27
N GLU A 293 -7.88 8.09 11.34
CA GLU A 293 -6.53 7.60 11.67
C GLU A 293 -5.60 8.74 12.12
N ILE A 294 -5.82 9.96 11.63
CA ILE A 294 -5.02 11.16 11.96
C ILE A 294 -5.61 11.87 13.17
N ARG A 295 -6.94 12.15 13.13
CA ARG A 295 -7.66 12.94 14.14
C ARG A 295 -8.35 12.12 15.22
N GLY A 296 -8.32 10.78 15.18
CA GLY A 296 -9.01 9.92 16.12
C GLY A 296 -10.51 9.79 15.89
N HIS A 297 -11.12 8.86 16.59
CA HIS A 297 -12.55 8.59 16.55
C HIS A 297 -13.26 9.29 17.71
N ARG A 298 -14.49 9.77 17.49
CA ARG A 298 -15.32 10.33 18.58
C ARG A 298 -15.57 9.29 19.66
N ARG A 299 -15.52 9.69 20.93
CA ARG A 299 -15.65 8.82 22.12
C ARG A 299 -16.96 8.06 22.25
N THR A 300 -17.98 8.42 21.48
CA THR A 300 -19.30 7.77 21.50
C THR A 300 -19.28 6.30 21.11
N TYR A 301 -18.19 5.83 20.48
CA TYR A 301 -18.07 4.45 20.03
C TYR A 301 -17.17 3.64 20.98
N ILE A 302 -17.62 2.44 21.33
CA ILE A 302 -16.79 1.49 22.10
C ILE A 302 -15.58 1.09 21.25
N GLY A 303 -14.38 1.22 21.83
CA GLY A 303 -13.12 0.97 21.13
C GLY A 303 -12.56 2.20 20.40
N SER A 304 -13.15 3.39 20.57
CA SER A 304 -12.57 4.64 20.07
C SER A 304 -11.18 4.89 20.65
N MET A 305 -10.31 5.44 19.81
CA MET A 305 -8.92 5.74 20.17
C MET A 305 -8.53 7.12 19.61
N PRO A 306 -7.55 7.80 20.25
CA PRO A 306 -6.98 9.02 19.70
C PRO A 306 -6.29 8.75 18.34
N GLY A 307 -6.10 9.78 17.55
CA GLY A 307 -5.39 9.70 16.29
C GLY A 307 -3.94 9.29 16.45
N LYS A 308 -3.37 8.72 15.39
CA LYS A 308 -1.98 8.22 15.37
C LYS A 308 -0.95 9.27 15.77
N ILE A 309 -1.23 10.57 15.54
CA ILE A 309 -0.34 11.67 15.93
C ILE A 309 -0.22 11.74 17.44
N LEU A 310 -1.35 11.86 18.15
CA LEU A 310 -1.33 11.94 19.62
C LEU A 310 -0.88 10.63 20.27
N GLN A 311 -1.27 9.48 19.73
CA GLN A 311 -0.76 8.18 20.19
C GLN A 311 0.77 8.11 20.10
N SER A 312 1.35 8.58 19.00
CA SER A 312 2.79 8.56 18.80
C SER A 312 3.51 9.54 19.73
N LEU A 313 2.93 10.71 19.97
CA LEU A 313 3.45 11.69 20.93
C LEU A 313 3.41 11.15 22.36
N SER A 314 2.33 10.52 22.77
CA SER A 314 2.20 9.85 24.06
C SER A 314 3.28 8.76 24.23
N LYS A 315 3.48 7.91 23.21
CA LYS A 315 4.50 6.85 23.23
C LYS A 315 5.92 7.36 23.37
N VAL A 316 6.25 8.47 22.71
CA VAL A 316 7.59 9.08 22.76
C VAL A 316 7.80 9.88 24.03
N GLY A 317 6.74 10.40 24.63
CA GLY A 317 6.72 11.10 25.90
C GLY A 317 7.40 12.48 25.88
N VAL A 318 7.54 13.10 24.71
CA VAL A 318 8.06 14.47 24.56
C VAL A 318 7.24 15.25 23.53
N ARG A 319 7.10 16.57 23.78
CA ARG A 319 6.29 17.47 22.96
C ARG A 319 6.98 17.90 21.65
N ASN A 320 8.30 17.86 21.59
CA ASN A 320 9.11 18.39 20.49
C ASN A 320 9.90 17.34 19.72
N PRO A 321 9.32 16.18 19.35
CA PRO A 321 10.03 15.20 18.55
C PRO A 321 10.22 15.69 17.11
N LEU A 322 11.05 14.97 16.34
CA LEU A 322 10.98 14.98 14.90
C LEU A 322 9.98 13.91 14.46
N PHE A 323 8.96 14.31 13.73
CA PHE A 323 7.88 13.46 13.24
C PHE A 323 8.02 13.25 11.74
N LEU A 324 8.42 12.05 11.34
CA LEU A 324 8.57 11.67 9.93
C LEU A 324 7.25 11.11 9.40
N LEU A 325 6.66 11.81 8.45
CA LEU A 325 5.49 11.41 7.68
C LEU A 325 5.96 10.68 6.42
N ASP A 326 5.90 9.36 6.43
CA ASP A 326 6.48 8.52 5.37
C ASP A 326 5.42 8.16 4.32
N GLU A 327 5.79 8.25 3.04
CA GLU A 327 4.97 7.92 1.88
C GLU A 327 3.69 8.80 1.74
N VAL A 328 3.84 10.13 1.82
CA VAL A 328 2.71 11.08 1.65
C VAL A 328 2.09 11.04 0.25
N ASP A 329 2.82 10.60 -0.75
CA ASP A 329 2.36 10.41 -2.13
C ASP A 329 1.40 9.23 -2.30
N LYS A 330 1.26 8.39 -1.27
CA LYS A 330 0.37 7.22 -1.26
C LYS A 330 -0.87 7.41 -0.39
N LEU A 331 -1.17 8.64 0.00
CA LEU A 331 -2.43 8.96 0.66
C LEU A 331 -3.60 8.69 -0.31
N GLY A 332 -4.56 7.90 0.15
CA GLY A 332 -5.79 7.62 -0.60
C GLY A 332 -6.89 8.59 -0.17
N GLN A 333 -7.72 9.00 -1.13
CA GLN A 333 -9.01 9.63 -0.84
C GLN A 333 -10.09 8.55 -0.92
N ASP A 334 -10.99 8.53 0.06
CA ASP A 334 -12.15 7.65 0.07
C ASP A 334 -13.39 8.45 0.51
N PHE A 335 -14.58 7.91 0.29
CA PHE A 335 -15.86 8.51 0.76
C PHE A 335 -15.97 8.66 2.30
N ARG A 336 -15.02 8.10 3.06
CA ARG A 336 -14.94 8.18 4.53
C ARG A 336 -14.22 9.42 5.06
N GLY A 337 -13.69 10.27 4.19
CA GLY A 337 -12.98 11.47 4.55
C GLY A 337 -11.74 11.72 3.69
N ASP A 338 -11.14 12.87 3.90
CA ASP A 338 -9.90 13.27 3.23
C ASP A 338 -8.76 13.40 4.25
N PRO A 339 -7.89 12.38 4.38
CA PRO A 339 -6.73 12.45 5.26
C PRO A 339 -5.79 13.63 4.93
N SER A 340 -5.80 14.11 3.68
CA SER A 340 -4.98 15.26 3.28
C SER A 340 -5.44 16.54 3.97
N SER A 341 -6.74 16.73 4.12
CA SER A 341 -7.32 17.87 4.84
C SER A 341 -6.96 17.84 6.32
N ALA A 342 -6.99 16.67 6.96
CA ALA A 342 -6.55 16.51 8.34
C ALA A 342 -5.06 16.84 8.51
N LEU A 343 -4.24 16.42 7.55
CA LEU A 343 -2.80 16.75 7.55
C LEU A 343 -2.53 18.23 7.33
N LEU A 344 -3.35 18.93 6.54
CA LEU A 344 -3.20 20.37 6.36
C LEU A 344 -3.27 21.12 7.69
N GLU A 345 -4.22 20.79 8.57
CA GLU A 345 -4.31 21.40 9.91
C GLU A 345 -3.09 21.09 10.76
N VAL A 346 -2.59 19.86 10.72
CA VAL A 346 -1.40 19.42 11.46
C VAL A 346 -0.14 20.16 10.99
N LEU A 347 -0.03 20.35 9.68
CA LEU A 347 1.17 20.86 9.02
C LEU A 347 1.17 22.38 8.86
N ASP A 348 0.02 23.03 8.99
CA ASP A 348 -0.08 24.47 8.90
C ASP A 348 0.40 25.15 10.19
N PRO A 349 1.48 25.93 10.15
CA PRO A 349 1.99 26.64 11.34
C PRO A 349 1.00 27.62 11.95
N GLU A 350 -0.02 28.07 11.20
CA GLU A 350 -1.05 28.98 11.68
C GLU A 350 -2.17 28.25 12.44
N GLN A 351 -2.36 26.95 12.20
CA GLN A 351 -3.43 26.15 12.79
C GLN A 351 -2.91 25.08 13.78
N ASN A 352 -1.69 24.59 13.62
CA ASN A 352 -1.16 23.46 14.37
C ASN A 352 -1.05 23.68 15.90
N HIS A 353 -1.10 24.93 16.36
CA HIS A 353 -1.10 25.26 17.79
C HIS A 353 -2.43 24.95 18.48
N THR A 354 -3.51 24.79 17.72
CA THR A 354 -4.88 24.45 18.16
C THR A 354 -5.35 23.15 17.53
N PHE A 355 -4.44 22.20 17.33
CA PHE A 355 -4.81 20.90 16.76
C PHE A 355 -5.80 20.17 17.68
N GLN A 356 -6.96 19.79 17.12
CA GLN A 356 -8.00 19.12 17.85
C GLN A 356 -8.19 17.68 17.38
N ASP A 357 -7.91 16.74 18.28
CA ASP A 357 -8.20 15.33 18.08
C ASP A 357 -9.65 15.03 18.51
N HIS A 358 -10.40 14.29 17.71
CA HIS A 358 -11.81 13.99 17.96
C HIS A 358 -12.04 13.11 19.19
N TYR A 359 -11.04 12.33 19.62
CA TYR A 359 -11.11 11.55 20.85
C TYR A 359 -10.83 12.40 22.07
N VAL A 360 -9.78 13.21 22.00
CA VAL A 360 -9.30 14.02 23.12
C VAL A 360 -10.17 15.26 23.33
N GLU A 361 -10.70 15.85 22.23
CA GLU A 361 -11.58 17.02 22.23
C GLU A 361 -11.04 18.22 23.04
N VAL A 362 -9.72 18.37 23.06
CA VAL A 362 -8.99 19.46 23.70
C VAL A 362 -7.87 19.87 22.77
N ASP A 363 -7.62 21.17 22.66
CA ASP A 363 -6.54 21.70 21.84
C ASP A 363 -5.17 21.21 22.33
N PHE A 364 -4.41 20.64 21.41
CA PHE A 364 -3.03 20.22 21.63
C PHE A 364 -2.09 20.99 20.71
N ASP A 365 -1.12 21.65 21.29
CA ASP A 365 -0.17 22.48 20.54
C ASP A 365 0.96 21.63 19.94
N LEU A 366 0.94 21.53 18.60
CA LEU A 366 1.93 20.82 17.78
C LEU A 366 3.07 21.71 17.27
N SER A 367 3.10 23.01 17.62
CA SER A 367 4.07 23.98 17.08
C SER A 367 5.54 23.66 17.39
N ASP A 368 5.80 22.88 18.42
CA ASP A 368 7.15 22.43 18.80
C ASP A 368 7.62 21.18 18.05
N VAL A 369 6.70 20.49 17.35
CA VAL A 369 6.99 19.28 16.58
C VAL A 369 7.68 19.67 15.26
N MET A 370 8.78 19.02 14.95
CA MET A 370 9.42 19.16 13.66
C MET A 370 8.88 18.11 12.71
N PHE A 371 8.05 18.51 11.76
CA PHE A 371 7.54 17.60 10.74
C PHE A 371 8.52 17.51 9.55
N VAL A 372 8.75 16.29 9.09
CA VAL A 372 9.49 15.98 7.85
C VAL A 372 8.66 14.98 7.07
N ALA A 373 8.44 15.25 5.80
CA ALA A 373 7.70 14.37 4.92
C ALA A 373 8.63 13.59 3.98
N THR A 374 8.21 12.40 3.56
CA THR A 374 8.89 11.67 2.48
C THR A 374 7.88 11.23 1.42
N ALA A 375 8.31 11.24 0.16
CA ALA A 375 7.53 10.76 -0.98
C ALA A 375 8.42 10.00 -1.95
N ASN A 376 7.86 9.08 -2.70
CA ASN A 376 8.58 8.42 -3.79
C ASN A 376 8.40 9.18 -5.11
N THR A 377 7.28 9.82 -5.30
CA THR A 377 6.90 10.57 -6.50
C THR A 377 6.43 11.98 -6.13
N MET A 378 6.29 12.85 -7.14
CA MET A 378 5.71 14.18 -6.96
C MET A 378 4.16 14.18 -6.94
N ASN A 379 3.54 13.01 -6.95
CA ASN A 379 2.08 12.89 -6.91
C ASN A 379 1.55 13.14 -5.48
N ILE A 380 1.79 14.34 -4.99
CA ILE A 380 1.34 14.83 -3.68
C ILE A 380 0.17 15.77 -3.92
N PRO A 381 -0.89 15.75 -3.10
CA PRO A 381 -1.99 16.72 -3.22
C PRO A 381 -1.47 18.15 -3.21
N ALA A 382 -1.92 18.98 -4.18
CA ALA A 382 -1.42 20.33 -4.36
C ALA A 382 -1.46 21.20 -3.08
N PRO A 383 -2.54 21.17 -2.25
CA PRO A 383 -2.58 21.95 -1.02
C PRO A 383 -1.50 21.57 0.00
N LEU A 384 -1.09 20.30 0.03
CA LEU A 384 0.01 19.85 0.88
C LEU A 384 1.36 20.27 0.29
N LEU A 385 1.50 20.18 -1.03
CA LEU A 385 2.73 20.53 -1.73
C LEU A 385 3.09 22.01 -1.54
N ASP A 386 2.10 22.90 -1.54
CA ASP A 386 2.28 24.34 -1.34
C ASP A 386 2.87 24.69 0.06
N ARG A 387 2.74 23.77 1.03
CA ARG A 387 3.28 23.92 2.38
C ARG A 387 4.61 23.20 2.57
N MET A 388 5.15 22.59 1.51
CA MET A 388 6.33 21.75 1.58
C MET A 388 7.52 22.37 0.82
N GLU A 389 8.67 22.39 1.45
CA GLU A 389 9.94 22.61 0.77
C GLU A 389 10.45 21.27 0.23
N VAL A 390 10.38 21.11 -1.09
CA VAL A 390 10.74 19.85 -1.75
C VAL A 390 12.23 19.76 -2.00
N ILE A 391 12.87 18.78 -1.39
CA ILE A 391 14.25 18.37 -1.69
C ILE A 391 14.23 17.07 -2.48
N ARG A 392 14.68 17.14 -3.73
CA ARG A 392 14.75 15.98 -4.60
C ARG A 392 16.04 15.19 -4.39
N LEU A 393 15.88 13.91 -4.08
CA LEU A 393 16.97 12.94 -4.01
C LEU A 393 17.00 12.16 -5.31
N SER A 394 18.12 12.26 -6.03
CA SER A 394 18.37 11.42 -7.20
C SER A 394 18.84 10.02 -6.78
N GLY A 395 18.83 9.09 -7.74
CA GLY A 395 19.47 7.79 -7.56
C GLY A 395 20.99 7.92 -7.35
N TYR A 396 21.58 6.86 -6.79
CA TYR A 396 23.02 6.77 -6.57
C TYR A 396 23.76 6.27 -7.79
N THR A 397 24.95 6.80 -8.02
CA THR A 397 25.92 6.25 -8.97
C THR A 397 26.45 4.89 -8.51
N GLU A 398 27.10 4.14 -9.41
CA GLU A 398 27.75 2.87 -9.06
C GLU A 398 28.77 3.07 -7.93
N ASP A 399 29.62 4.09 -8.04
CA ASP A 399 30.65 4.37 -7.04
C ASP A 399 30.05 4.81 -5.69
N GLU A 400 28.99 5.62 -5.70
CA GLU A 400 28.24 5.95 -4.48
C GLU A 400 27.65 4.70 -3.84
N LYS A 401 27.03 3.80 -4.63
CA LYS A 401 26.49 2.53 -4.12
C LYS A 401 27.57 1.64 -3.49
N VAL A 402 28.75 1.53 -4.12
CA VAL A 402 29.89 0.77 -3.58
C VAL A 402 30.35 1.39 -2.25
N ASN A 403 30.53 2.71 -2.18
CA ASN A 403 30.93 3.38 -0.95
C ASN A 403 29.88 3.21 0.16
N ILE A 404 28.59 3.39 -0.16
CA ILE A 404 27.49 3.18 0.80
C ILE A 404 27.48 1.73 1.29
N ALA A 405 27.66 0.77 0.40
CA ALA A 405 27.69 -0.63 0.75
C ALA A 405 28.84 -0.96 1.71
N MET A 406 30.05 -0.49 1.40
CA MET A 406 31.24 -0.79 2.20
C MET A 406 31.22 -0.09 3.56
N ARG A 407 30.82 1.19 3.60
CA ARG A 407 30.85 2.01 4.82
C ARG A 407 29.69 1.75 5.76
N TYR A 408 28.48 1.47 5.23
CA TYR A 408 27.27 1.42 6.05
C TYR A 408 26.53 0.07 5.97
N LEU A 409 26.25 -0.44 4.76
CA LEU A 409 25.40 -1.62 4.63
C LEU A 409 26.09 -2.89 5.11
N LEU A 410 27.35 -3.10 4.70
CA LEU A 410 28.09 -4.30 5.04
C LEU A 410 28.33 -4.42 6.55
N PRO A 411 28.83 -3.39 7.27
CA PRO A 411 28.94 -3.43 8.73
C PRO A 411 27.61 -3.68 9.44
N LYS A 412 26.53 -3.04 8.96
CA LYS A 412 25.17 -3.23 9.47
C LYS A 412 24.71 -4.68 9.30
N GLN A 413 24.90 -5.25 8.10
CA GLN A 413 24.47 -6.61 7.82
C GLN A 413 25.34 -7.67 8.53
N ILE A 414 26.63 -7.44 8.71
CA ILE A 414 27.50 -8.28 9.54
C ILE A 414 26.95 -8.34 10.96
N LYS A 415 26.65 -7.18 11.57
CA LYS A 415 26.07 -7.11 12.92
C LYS A 415 24.70 -7.79 13.01
N ASN A 416 23.80 -7.51 12.06
CA ASN A 416 22.44 -8.04 12.06
C ASN A 416 22.38 -9.56 11.87
N ASN A 417 23.36 -10.14 11.18
CA ASN A 417 23.45 -11.59 10.97
C ASN A 417 24.36 -12.29 12.00
N GLY A 418 24.82 -11.59 13.05
CA GLY A 418 25.63 -12.17 14.12
C GLY A 418 27.05 -12.57 13.72
N LEU A 419 27.58 -12.02 12.62
CA LEU A 419 28.95 -12.26 12.17
C LEU A 419 29.94 -11.34 12.88
N LYS A 420 31.15 -11.84 13.10
CA LYS A 420 32.29 -11.03 13.50
C LYS A 420 32.97 -10.43 12.26
N LYS A 421 33.57 -9.25 12.39
CA LYS A 421 34.32 -8.61 11.29
C LYS A 421 35.49 -9.46 10.77
N THR A 422 35.99 -10.38 11.59
CA THR A 422 37.07 -11.29 11.25
C THR A 422 36.63 -12.50 10.41
N GLU A 423 35.35 -12.83 10.39
CA GLU A 423 34.78 -14.03 9.74
C GLU A 423 34.45 -13.81 8.26
N ILE A 424 34.24 -12.58 7.84
CA ILE A 424 33.91 -12.24 6.46
C ILE A 424 34.76 -11.07 5.95
N ALA A 425 35.18 -11.17 4.70
CA ALA A 425 35.75 -10.06 3.94
C ALA A 425 35.08 -10.01 2.56
N VAL A 426 34.53 -8.85 2.23
CA VAL A 426 33.92 -8.62 0.90
C VAL A 426 34.76 -7.59 0.17
N ALA A 427 35.22 -7.94 -1.04
CA ALA A 427 36.00 -7.04 -1.87
C ALA A 427 35.09 -6.01 -2.57
N ASP A 428 35.63 -4.81 -2.83
CA ASP A 428 34.94 -3.77 -3.58
C ASP A 428 34.48 -4.26 -4.96
N SER A 429 35.32 -5.06 -5.63
CA SER A 429 34.96 -5.69 -6.91
C SER A 429 33.73 -6.58 -6.82
N ALA A 430 33.55 -7.29 -5.70
CA ALA A 430 32.35 -8.10 -5.51
C ALA A 430 31.10 -7.21 -5.33
N VAL A 431 31.21 -6.11 -4.60
CA VAL A 431 30.11 -5.16 -4.43
C VAL A 431 29.75 -4.51 -5.77
N ARG A 432 30.74 -4.15 -6.56
CA ARG A 432 30.54 -3.60 -7.91
C ARG A 432 29.82 -4.60 -8.82
N ASP A 433 30.20 -5.87 -8.78
CA ASP A 433 29.52 -6.94 -9.52
C ASP A 433 28.08 -7.16 -9.01
N ILE A 434 27.83 -7.01 -7.70
CA ILE A 434 26.45 -7.07 -7.18
C ILE A 434 25.61 -5.94 -7.75
N VAL A 435 26.13 -4.72 -7.81
CA VAL A 435 25.43 -3.56 -8.37
C VAL A 435 25.11 -3.80 -9.85
N ARG A 436 26.06 -4.31 -10.63
CA ARG A 436 25.93 -4.50 -12.08
C ARG A 436 25.04 -5.67 -12.49
N TYR A 437 25.16 -6.81 -11.78
CA TYR A 437 24.60 -8.07 -12.26
C TYR A 437 23.49 -8.66 -11.38
N TYR A 438 23.29 -8.16 -10.16
CA TYR A 438 22.32 -8.72 -9.22
C TYR A 438 21.32 -7.72 -8.67
N SER A 439 21.57 -6.41 -8.83
CA SER A 439 20.65 -5.36 -8.43
C SER A 439 20.41 -4.36 -9.57
N ARG A 440 19.16 -3.99 -9.77
CA ARG A 440 18.74 -2.96 -10.74
C ARG A 440 17.78 -2.03 -10.02
N GLU A 441 18.33 -0.95 -9.46
CA GLU A 441 17.57 -0.01 -8.64
C GLU A 441 18.29 1.35 -8.58
N ALA A 442 17.53 2.43 -8.40
CA ALA A 442 18.11 3.77 -8.17
C ALA A 442 18.77 3.89 -6.79
N GLY A 443 18.20 3.24 -5.77
CA GLY A 443 18.71 3.22 -4.40
C GLY A 443 19.64 2.07 -4.09
N VAL A 444 19.64 1.62 -2.82
CA VAL A 444 20.50 0.55 -2.30
C VAL A 444 19.74 -0.56 -1.55
N ARG A 445 18.40 -0.62 -1.69
CA ARG A 445 17.57 -1.57 -0.95
C ARG A 445 17.73 -3.01 -1.44
N ALA A 446 17.83 -3.23 -2.75
CA ALA A 446 18.10 -4.55 -3.33
C ALA A 446 19.55 -4.95 -3.04
N LEU A 447 20.51 -4.03 -3.17
CA LEU A 447 21.90 -4.23 -2.81
C LEU A 447 22.05 -4.68 -1.34
N GLU A 448 21.36 -4.03 -0.41
CA GLU A 448 21.32 -4.43 1.00
C GLU A 448 20.79 -5.86 1.18
N ARG A 449 19.74 -6.24 0.45
CA ARG A 449 19.19 -7.61 0.49
C ARG A 449 20.17 -8.65 -0.03
N GLU A 450 20.90 -8.38 -1.12
CA GLU A 450 21.89 -9.31 -1.66
C GLU A 450 23.11 -9.43 -0.72
N ILE A 451 23.56 -8.33 -0.11
CA ILE A 451 24.61 -8.35 0.94
C ILE A 451 24.14 -9.19 2.13
N SER A 452 22.91 -9.01 2.61
CA SER A 452 22.34 -9.82 3.69
C SER A 452 22.29 -11.30 3.34
N LYS A 453 21.97 -11.64 2.10
CA LYS A 453 21.96 -13.02 1.59
C LYS A 453 23.37 -13.64 1.61
N ILE A 454 24.39 -12.88 1.23
CA ILE A 454 25.79 -13.32 1.35
C ILE A 454 26.13 -13.60 2.82
N CYS A 455 25.84 -12.66 3.72
CA CYS A 455 26.08 -12.82 5.16
C CYS A 455 25.42 -14.09 5.71
N ARG A 456 24.15 -14.33 5.38
CA ARG A 456 23.44 -15.56 5.81
C ARG A 456 24.10 -16.84 5.30
N LYS A 457 24.56 -16.87 4.05
CA LYS A 457 25.26 -18.04 3.51
C LYS A 457 26.63 -18.25 4.17
N VAL A 458 27.32 -17.17 4.51
CA VAL A 458 28.56 -17.23 5.29
C VAL A 458 28.29 -17.83 6.66
N VAL A 459 27.29 -17.34 7.40
CA VAL A 459 26.88 -17.90 8.70
C VAL A 459 26.59 -19.39 8.58
N ARG A 460 25.76 -19.77 7.60
CA ARG A 460 25.47 -21.20 7.34
C ARG A 460 26.75 -22.03 7.14
N THR A 461 27.71 -21.50 6.37
CA THR A 461 28.96 -22.22 6.09
C THR A 461 29.83 -22.38 7.33
N LEU A 462 29.93 -21.35 8.17
CA LEU A 462 30.68 -21.39 9.43
C LEU A 462 30.06 -22.36 10.42
N VAL A 463 28.74 -22.32 10.60
CA VAL A 463 28.02 -23.22 11.51
C VAL A 463 28.14 -24.69 11.08
N LEU A 464 27.98 -24.99 9.78
CA LEU A 464 28.05 -26.35 9.27
C LEU A 464 29.47 -26.91 9.31
N LYS A 465 30.51 -26.10 9.03
CA LYS A 465 31.88 -26.54 8.94
C LYS A 465 32.64 -26.48 10.26
N LYS A 466 32.06 -25.93 11.33
CA LYS A 466 32.69 -25.71 12.64
C LYS A 466 34.11 -25.13 12.55
N ARG A 467 34.35 -24.23 11.61
CA ARG A 467 35.66 -23.63 11.36
C ARG A 467 35.58 -22.11 11.51
N ASP A 468 36.44 -21.54 12.33
CA ASP A 468 36.67 -20.09 12.46
C ASP A 468 37.56 -19.57 11.31
N THR A 469 37.19 -19.84 10.06
CA THR A 469 37.95 -19.40 8.90
C THR A 469 37.31 -18.18 8.26
N LYS A 470 38.13 -17.15 8.01
CA LYS A 470 37.68 -15.94 7.29
C LYS A 470 37.26 -16.31 5.86
N ILE A 471 36.01 -16.03 5.52
CA ILE A 471 35.48 -16.28 4.18
C ILE A 471 35.63 -15.00 3.36
N ALA A 472 36.44 -15.05 2.30
CA ALA A 472 36.59 -13.96 1.37
C ALA A 472 35.60 -14.08 0.22
N VAL A 473 34.83 -13.00 -0.01
CA VAL A 473 33.88 -12.86 -1.11
C VAL A 473 34.46 -11.89 -2.13
N ASN A 474 34.65 -12.36 -3.34
CA ASN A 474 35.19 -11.59 -4.47
C ASN A 474 34.36 -11.82 -5.74
N ALA A 475 34.63 -11.10 -6.81
CA ALA A 475 33.94 -11.22 -8.09
C ALA A 475 33.92 -12.65 -8.66
N ARG A 476 35.01 -13.45 -8.43
CA ARG A 476 35.14 -14.80 -8.98
C ARG A 476 34.32 -15.87 -8.28
N ASN A 477 33.94 -15.64 -7.02
CA ASN A 477 33.18 -16.62 -6.23
C ASN A 477 31.76 -16.13 -5.85
N LEU A 478 31.35 -15.01 -6.39
CA LEU A 478 30.05 -14.38 -6.08
C LEU A 478 28.88 -15.26 -6.49
N ASP A 479 29.01 -16.02 -7.58
CA ASP A 479 28.05 -16.99 -8.08
C ASP A 479 27.68 -18.07 -7.05
N LYS A 480 28.62 -18.50 -6.20
CA LYS A 480 28.39 -19.46 -5.12
C LYS A 480 27.42 -18.90 -4.05
N PHE A 481 27.44 -17.58 -3.88
CA PHE A 481 26.59 -16.89 -2.89
C PHE A 481 25.27 -16.41 -3.48
N LEU A 482 25.25 -15.87 -4.68
CA LEU A 482 24.07 -15.24 -5.26
C LEU A 482 23.40 -16.04 -6.37
N GLY A 483 24.14 -17.01 -6.95
CA GLY A 483 23.70 -17.80 -8.10
C GLY A 483 24.01 -17.12 -9.42
N VAL A 484 23.31 -17.50 -10.47
CA VAL A 484 23.49 -16.98 -11.83
C VAL A 484 23.23 -15.47 -11.87
N ARG A 485 24.00 -14.74 -12.67
CA ARG A 485 23.79 -13.32 -12.94
C ARG A 485 22.38 -13.08 -13.48
N ARG A 486 21.68 -12.09 -12.93
CA ARG A 486 20.29 -11.79 -13.30
C ARG A 486 20.19 -10.76 -14.41
N TYR A 487 21.15 -9.87 -14.46
CA TYR A 487 21.20 -8.75 -15.40
C TYR A 487 22.45 -8.81 -16.23
N THR A 488 22.38 -8.31 -17.45
CA THR A 488 23.51 -8.05 -18.32
C THR A 488 23.88 -6.58 -18.19
N PHE A 489 25.16 -6.28 -18.08
CA PHE A 489 25.68 -4.92 -17.94
C PHE A 489 26.66 -4.65 -19.08
N GLY A 490 26.56 -3.44 -19.69
CA GLY A 490 27.53 -3.00 -20.69
C GLY A 490 27.41 -3.71 -22.04
N MET A 491 26.22 -4.08 -22.47
CA MET A 491 25.99 -4.51 -23.87
C MET A 491 25.81 -3.27 -24.77
N ALA A 492 26.85 -2.46 -24.92
CA ALA A 492 27.00 -1.69 -26.14
C ALA A 492 27.33 -2.69 -27.26
N GLU A 493 26.68 -2.57 -28.40
CA GLU A 493 27.01 -3.38 -29.55
C GLU A 493 28.48 -3.11 -29.95
N LYS A 494 29.14 -4.15 -30.44
CA LYS A 494 30.57 -4.07 -30.73
C LYS A 494 30.88 -3.41 -32.10
N GLU A 495 29.84 -3.24 -32.91
CA GLU A 495 29.99 -2.75 -34.28
C GLU A 495 28.97 -1.62 -34.59
N ASN A 496 29.41 -0.69 -35.41
CA ASN A 496 28.53 0.38 -35.91
C ASN A 496 27.48 -0.22 -36.85
N GLN A 497 26.21 0.08 -36.61
CA GLN A 497 25.10 -0.49 -37.37
C GLN A 497 24.27 0.58 -38.09
N VAL A 498 23.73 0.23 -39.27
CA VAL A 498 22.81 1.07 -39.99
C VAL A 498 21.42 0.95 -39.40
N GLY A 499 20.77 2.08 -39.12
CA GLY A 499 19.42 2.10 -38.59
C GLY A 499 19.27 1.79 -37.13
N GLN A 500 20.37 1.55 -36.40
CA GLN A 500 20.35 1.26 -34.98
C GLN A 500 21.02 2.38 -34.19
N VAL A 501 20.34 2.84 -33.13
CA VAL A 501 20.79 3.95 -32.28
C VAL A 501 20.56 3.58 -30.82
N THR A 502 21.55 3.86 -29.99
CA THR A 502 21.41 3.75 -28.54
C THR A 502 20.84 5.06 -27.99
N GLY A 503 19.58 5.02 -27.52
CA GLY A 503 18.95 6.08 -26.79
C GLY A 503 19.12 5.92 -25.28
N LEU A 504 18.68 6.92 -24.52
CA LEU A 504 18.70 6.93 -23.06
C LEU A 504 17.27 7.11 -22.52
N ALA A 505 16.83 6.16 -21.72
CA ALA A 505 15.56 6.20 -21.01
C ALA A 505 15.78 6.53 -19.53
N TRP A 506 14.78 7.17 -18.93
CA TRP A 506 14.67 7.30 -17.48
C TRP A 506 13.59 6.33 -16.99
N THR A 507 13.88 5.62 -15.92
CA THR A 507 12.96 4.73 -15.26
C THR A 507 12.95 5.01 -13.75
N GLU A 508 11.94 4.51 -13.05
CA GLU A 508 11.88 4.63 -11.57
C GLU A 508 13.09 3.98 -10.86
N VAL A 509 13.80 3.10 -11.55
CA VAL A 509 14.99 2.42 -11.02
C VAL A 509 16.31 3.07 -11.44
N GLY A 510 16.26 4.12 -12.26
CA GLY A 510 17.44 4.86 -12.74
C GLY A 510 17.42 5.08 -14.25
N GLY A 511 18.56 5.46 -14.80
CA GLY A 511 18.76 5.54 -16.26
C GLY A 511 18.97 4.17 -16.87
N GLU A 512 18.59 4.02 -18.14
CA GLU A 512 18.69 2.77 -18.89
C GLU A 512 19.04 3.04 -20.35
N LEU A 513 19.83 2.14 -20.96
CA LEU A 513 20.08 2.18 -22.39
C LEU A 513 18.86 1.65 -23.14
N LEU A 514 18.48 2.34 -24.20
CA LEU A 514 17.33 2.01 -25.02
C LEU A 514 17.80 1.84 -26.48
N THR A 515 17.79 0.63 -26.97
CA THR A 515 18.08 0.39 -28.39
C THR A 515 16.86 0.80 -29.23
N ILE A 516 17.09 1.56 -30.26
CA ILE A 516 16.09 1.97 -31.26
C ILE A 516 16.55 1.45 -32.61
N GLU A 517 15.73 0.62 -33.21
CA GLU A 517 15.99 -0.01 -34.50
C GLU A 517 15.04 0.57 -35.54
N CYS A 518 15.56 0.90 -36.70
CA CYS A 518 14.82 1.39 -37.84
C CYS A 518 15.17 0.55 -39.07
N ALA A 519 14.16 -0.04 -39.69
CA ALA A 519 14.30 -0.77 -40.94
C ALA A 519 13.46 -0.11 -42.04
N ILE A 520 14.02 -0.07 -43.24
CA ILE A 520 13.33 0.41 -44.44
C ILE A 520 13.08 -0.78 -45.37
N MET A 521 11.88 -0.90 -45.84
CA MET A 521 11.43 -1.97 -46.73
C MET A 521 10.61 -1.37 -47.90
N PRO A 522 10.55 -2.04 -49.07
CA PRO A 522 9.67 -1.61 -50.16
C PRO A 522 8.21 -1.54 -49.68
N GLY A 523 7.52 -0.44 -49.99
CA GLY A 523 6.15 -0.23 -49.49
C GLY A 523 5.48 0.98 -50.10
N LYS A 524 4.56 1.60 -49.36
CA LYS A 524 3.72 2.74 -49.81
C LYS A 524 3.87 3.97 -48.90
N GLY A 525 4.97 4.08 -48.18
CA GLY A 525 5.23 5.20 -47.28
C GLY A 525 4.60 5.06 -45.88
N ASN A 526 4.22 3.86 -45.47
CA ASN A 526 3.63 3.61 -44.15
C ASN A 526 4.69 3.60 -43.05
N ILE A 527 4.26 3.88 -41.79
CA ILE A 527 5.10 3.69 -40.59
C ILE A 527 4.53 2.59 -39.71
N LEU A 528 5.33 1.58 -39.49
CA LEU A 528 5.10 0.54 -38.51
C LEU A 528 5.86 0.90 -37.23
N ARG A 529 5.21 0.71 -36.07
CA ARG A 529 5.77 1.01 -34.75
C ARG A 529 5.53 -0.18 -33.84
N THR A 530 6.58 -0.70 -33.25
CA THR A 530 6.50 -1.82 -32.32
C THR A 530 7.40 -1.61 -31.11
N GLY A 531 7.14 -2.29 -30.01
CA GLY A 531 7.92 -2.19 -28.78
C GLY A 531 7.16 -1.57 -27.60
N SER A 532 5.82 -1.66 -27.59
CA SER A 532 4.96 -1.13 -26.50
C SER A 532 5.14 0.36 -26.25
N LEU A 533 5.08 1.17 -27.34
CA LEU A 533 5.27 2.61 -27.31
C LEU A 533 3.99 3.30 -26.84
N GLY A 534 4.11 4.22 -25.87
CA GLY A 534 3.05 5.13 -25.48
C GLY A 534 2.76 6.21 -26.51
N ASP A 535 1.72 7.01 -26.30
CA ASP A 535 1.24 7.94 -27.30
C ASP A 535 2.22 9.09 -27.55
N VAL A 536 2.87 9.63 -26.51
CA VAL A 536 3.89 10.68 -26.64
C VAL A 536 5.10 10.18 -27.46
N MET A 537 5.47 8.93 -27.27
CA MET A 537 6.58 8.35 -28.04
C MET A 537 6.21 8.07 -29.49
N LYS A 538 4.94 7.73 -29.79
CA LYS A 538 4.42 7.62 -31.16
C LYS A 538 4.41 8.98 -31.87
N GLU A 539 4.02 10.05 -31.16
CA GLU A 539 4.10 11.42 -31.67
C GLU A 539 5.55 11.84 -32.00
N SER A 540 6.51 11.45 -31.15
CA SER A 540 7.93 11.68 -31.37
C SER A 540 8.44 11.02 -32.66
N VAL A 541 7.92 9.82 -33.00
CA VAL A 541 8.24 9.14 -34.28
C VAL A 541 7.73 9.97 -35.47
N GLU A 542 6.50 10.50 -35.37
CA GLU A 542 5.93 11.33 -36.44
C GLU A 542 6.69 12.65 -36.60
N ALA A 543 7.06 13.28 -35.49
CA ALA A 543 7.88 14.49 -35.52
C ALA A 543 9.25 14.23 -36.14
N ALA A 544 9.92 13.14 -35.75
CA ALA A 544 11.20 12.71 -36.29
C ALA A 544 11.12 12.50 -37.82
N ARG A 545 10.10 11.77 -38.28
CA ARG A 545 9.86 11.58 -39.74
C ARG A 545 9.68 12.89 -40.47
N SER A 546 8.86 13.78 -39.91
CA SER A 546 8.59 15.10 -40.53
C SER A 546 9.86 15.93 -40.67
N VAL A 547 10.72 15.93 -39.66
CA VAL A 547 12.03 16.61 -39.70
C VAL A 547 12.94 16.02 -40.76
N VAL A 548 13.03 14.68 -40.84
CA VAL A 548 13.87 14.01 -41.85
C VAL A 548 13.36 14.32 -43.27
N ARG A 549 12.04 14.26 -43.49
CA ARG A 549 11.42 14.58 -44.79
C ARG A 549 11.62 16.05 -45.17
N ALA A 550 11.45 16.97 -44.23
CA ALA A 550 11.69 18.41 -44.50
C ALA A 550 13.16 18.72 -44.85
N ARG A 551 14.08 17.88 -44.43
CA ARG A 551 15.52 18.02 -44.66
C ARG A 551 16.08 17.04 -45.68
N SER A 552 15.23 16.30 -46.41
CA SER A 552 15.60 15.25 -47.37
C SER A 552 16.71 15.69 -48.34
N ARG A 553 16.56 16.88 -48.95
CA ARG A 553 17.54 17.43 -49.90
C ARG A 553 18.93 17.65 -49.27
N ARG A 554 18.97 18.14 -48.01
CA ARG A 554 20.24 18.35 -47.27
C ARG A 554 20.91 17.04 -46.88
N LEU A 555 20.11 16.00 -46.65
CA LEU A 555 20.55 14.67 -46.25
C LEU A 555 20.86 13.76 -47.46
N GLY A 556 20.63 14.24 -48.70
CA GLY A 556 20.82 13.42 -49.89
C GLY A 556 19.76 12.34 -50.09
N ILE A 557 18.62 12.44 -49.41
CA ILE A 557 17.53 11.46 -49.48
C ILE A 557 16.57 11.88 -50.59
N LYS A 558 16.28 10.97 -51.51
CA LYS A 558 15.32 11.20 -52.60
C LYS A 558 13.89 11.26 -52.05
N ASP A 559 13.07 12.20 -52.51
CA ASP A 559 11.68 12.34 -52.04
C ASP A 559 10.85 11.07 -52.31
N GLU A 560 11.15 10.37 -53.42
CA GLU A 560 10.52 9.09 -53.76
C GLU A 560 10.71 8.00 -52.69
N ALA A 561 11.79 8.04 -51.89
CA ALA A 561 12.06 7.06 -50.83
C ALA A 561 10.98 7.09 -49.74
N PHE A 562 10.39 8.28 -49.51
CA PHE A 562 9.31 8.40 -48.50
C PHE A 562 7.97 7.88 -48.99
N GLU A 563 7.80 7.67 -50.30
CA GLU A 563 6.55 7.20 -50.91
C GLU A 563 6.61 5.72 -51.31
N LYS A 564 7.79 5.22 -51.65
CA LYS A 564 8.02 3.87 -52.14
C LYS A 564 8.56 2.91 -51.09
N CYS A 565 8.84 3.40 -49.87
CA CYS A 565 9.36 2.58 -48.80
C CYS A 565 8.52 2.72 -47.53
N ASP A 566 8.19 1.62 -46.91
CA ASP A 566 7.65 1.56 -45.56
C ASP A 566 8.79 1.59 -44.54
N ILE A 567 8.53 2.19 -43.42
CA ILE A 567 9.47 2.32 -42.28
C ILE A 567 8.95 1.51 -41.14
N HIS A 568 9.81 0.69 -40.55
CA HIS A 568 9.50 0.01 -39.30
C HIS A 568 10.46 0.49 -38.20
N ILE A 569 9.90 1.16 -37.17
CA ILE A 569 10.63 1.53 -35.96
C ILE A 569 10.28 0.53 -34.89
N HIS A 570 11.30 -0.13 -34.37
CA HIS A 570 11.18 -1.09 -33.28
C HIS A 570 12.02 -0.66 -32.10
N VAL A 571 11.43 -0.73 -30.89
CA VAL A 571 12.14 -0.53 -29.66
C VAL A 571 12.04 -1.83 -28.86
N PRO A 572 13.12 -2.64 -28.78
CA PRO A 572 13.13 -3.94 -28.12
C PRO A 572 12.62 -3.88 -26.66
N GLU A 573 12.43 -5.05 -26.04
CA GLU A 573 11.83 -5.20 -24.70
C GLU A 573 10.35 -4.77 -24.63
N GLY A 574 9.52 -5.32 -25.48
CA GLY A 574 8.08 -5.03 -25.59
C GLY A 574 7.25 -5.31 -24.32
N ALA A 575 7.80 -6.05 -23.36
CA ALA A 575 7.16 -6.29 -22.07
C ALA A 575 7.12 -5.05 -21.15
N THR A 576 7.99 -4.05 -21.41
CA THR A 576 8.07 -2.82 -20.63
C THR A 576 7.44 -1.68 -21.46
N PRO A 577 6.35 -1.06 -20.99
CA PRO A 577 5.80 0.12 -21.65
C PRO A 577 6.82 1.28 -21.67
N LYS A 578 6.94 1.94 -22.82
CA LYS A 578 7.88 3.05 -23.01
C LYS A 578 7.12 4.27 -23.51
N ASP A 579 7.27 5.39 -22.80
CA ASP A 579 6.66 6.65 -23.22
C ASP A 579 7.56 7.85 -22.92
N GLY A 580 7.39 8.92 -23.69
CA GLY A 580 8.08 10.18 -23.48
C GLY A 580 8.70 10.76 -24.75
N PRO A 581 8.91 12.08 -24.80
CA PRO A 581 9.37 12.80 -25.99
C PRO A 581 10.89 12.69 -26.20
N SER A 582 11.65 12.27 -25.20
CA SER A 582 13.12 12.35 -25.17
C SER A 582 13.85 11.38 -26.11
N ALA A 583 13.14 10.48 -26.79
CA ALA A 583 13.71 9.58 -27.80
C ALA A 583 13.72 10.20 -29.22
N GLY A 584 13.12 11.36 -29.41
CA GLY A 584 12.97 11.98 -30.74
C GLY A 584 14.28 12.20 -31.50
N CYS A 585 15.33 12.64 -30.79
CA CYS A 585 16.65 12.82 -31.38
C CYS A 585 17.25 11.47 -31.88
N ALA A 586 17.16 10.41 -31.05
CA ALA A 586 17.64 9.09 -31.39
C ALA A 586 16.84 8.46 -32.54
N MET A 587 15.52 8.64 -32.56
CA MET A 587 14.64 8.20 -33.65
C MET A 587 14.95 8.90 -34.96
N THR A 588 15.21 10.22 -34.94
CA THR A 588 15.62 10.99 -36.11
C THR A 588 16.93 10.47 -36.68
N THR A 589 17.90 10.19 -35.81
CA THR A 589 19.21 9.64 -36.21
C THR A 589 19.07 8.25 -36.80
N ALA A 590 18.25 7.37 -36.20
CA ALA A 590 17.98 6.03 -36.73
C ALA A 590 17.34 6.09 -38.14
N LEU A 591 16.37 7.00 -38.33
CA LEU A 591 15.73 7.24 -39.62
C LEU A 591 16.73 7.73 -40.67
N VAL A 592 17.55 8.74 -40.35
CA VAL A 592 18.58 9.27 -41.27
C VAL A 592 19.57 8.18 -41.64
N SER A 593 20.06 7.40 -40.64
CA SER A 593 20.97 6.30 -40.87
C SER A 593 20.37 5.26 -41.83
N SER A 594 19.13 4.86 -41.60
CA SER A 594 18.44 3.88 -42.46
C SER A 594 18.25 4.38 -43.90
N TYR A 595 17.88 5.64 -44.08
CA TYR A 595 17.70 6.22 -45.44
C TYR A 595 19.02 6.46 -46.18
N THR A 596 20.10 6.79 -45.46
CA THR A 596 21.39 7.12 -46.08
C THR A 596 22.33 5.92 -46.18
N GLY A 597 22.03 4.83 -45.46
CA GLY A 597 22.93 3.68 -45.35
C GLY A 597 24.20 3.96 -44.53
N ILE A 598 24.26 5.11 -43.82
CA ILE A 598 25.41 5.50 -43.01
C ILE A 598 25.27 4.85 -41.61
N PRO A 599 26.21 4.02 -41.18
CA PRO A 599 26.12 3.38 -39.88
C PRO A 599 26.27 4.39 -38.73
N VAL A 600 25.51 4.16 -37.66
CA VAL A 600 25.61 4.95 -36.42
C VAL A 600 26.72 4.34 -35.53
N ARG A 601 27.46 5.21 -34.86
CA ARG A 601 28.53 4.80 -33.95
C ARG A 601 27.94 4.06 -32.72
N CYS A 602 28.46 2.90 -32.43
CA CYS A 602 28.03 2.05 -31.30
C CYS A 602 28.44 2.62 -29.92
N ASP A 603 29.48 3.48 -29.89
CA ASP A 603 30.00 4.12 -28.67
C ASP A 603 29.32 5.48 -28.36
N VAL A 604 28.25 5.85 -29.07
CA VAL A 604 27.49 7.08 -28.87
C VAL A 604 26.05 6.77 -28.50
N CYS A 605 25.59 7.33 -27.39
CA CYS A 605 24.20 7.33 -27.04
C CYS A 605 23.63 8.75 -27.03
N MET A 606 22.34 8.90 -27.25
CA MET A 606 21.73 10.20 -27.35
C MET A 606 20.33 10.25 -26.72
N THR A 607 19.93 11.44 -26.31
CA THR A 607 18.61 11.73 -25.78
C THR A 607 18.26 13.18 -26.06
N GLY A 608 17.01 13.47 -26.36
CA GLY A 608 16.52 14.81 -26.64
C GLY A 608 15.16 14.76 -27.31
N GLU A 609 14.30 15.72 -26.98
CA GLU A 609 13.07 15.94 -27.68
C GLU A 609 13.36 16.74 -28.98
N ILE A 610 12.75 16.37 -30.09
CA ILE A 610 12.96 17.05 -31.35
C ILE A 610 11.73 17.87 -31.75
N THR A 611 11.96 19.12 -32.14
CA THR A 611 10.90 19.96 -32.69
C THR A 611 10.80 19.77 -34.21
N LEU A 612 9.69 20.18 -34.83
CA LEU A 612 9.52 20.14 -36.28
C LEU A 612 10.55 21.02 -37.05
N ARG A 613 11.15 21.99 -36.36
CA ARG A 613 12.26 22.80 -36.90
C ARG A 613 13.61 22.06 -36.81
N GLY A 614 13.63 20.92 -36.14
CA GLY A 614 14.82 20.11 -35.89
C GLY A 614 15.73 20.67 -34.81
N GLU A 615 15.18 21.44 -33.87
CA GLU A 615 15.85 21.88 -32.67
C GLU A 615 15.67 20.78 -31.60
N VAL A 616 16.67 20.61 -30.73
CA VAL A 616 16.63 19.66 -29.63
C VAL A 616 16.32 20.40 -28.35
N LEU A 617 15.23 20.02 -27.68
CA LEU A 617 14.79 20.61 -26.43
C LEU A 617 15.40 19.89 -25.23
N ALA A 618 15.45 20.59 -24.09
CA ALA A 618 15.90 20.07 -22.83
C ALA A 618 14.94 19.00 -22.31
N ILE A 619 15.50 17.99 -21.64
CA ILE A 619 14.77 16.82 -21.14
C ILE A 619 14.92 16.67 -19.64
N GLY A 620 13.99 15.96 -19.00
CA GLY A 620 14.08 15.55 -17.59
C GLY A 620 14.97 14.32 -17.39
N GLY A 621 15.46 14.15 -16.15
CA GLY A 621 16.23 12.96 -15.74
C GLY A 621 17.61 12.84 -16.41
N LEU A 622 18.23 13.97 -16.77
CA LEU A 622 19.52 13.96 -17.48
C LEU A 622 20.63 13.28 -16.69
N LYS A 623 20.69 13.49 -15.37
CA LYS A 623 21.72 12.87 -14.50
C LYS A 623 21.64 11.35 -14.57
N GLU A 624 20.47 10.78 -14.39
CA GLU A 624 20.24 9.35 -14.41
C GLU A 624 20.54 8.76 -15.80
N LYS A 625 20.15 9.46 -16.87
CA LYS A 625 20.42 9.05 -18.25
C LYS A 625 21.90 9.02 -18.56
N LEU A 626 22.65 10.05 -18.17
CA LEU A 626 24.10 10.11 -18.37
C LEU A 626 24.84 9.01 -17.58
N LEU A 627 24.36 8.70 -16.36
CA LEU A 627 24.93 7.63 -15.57
C LEU A 627 24.72 6.22 -16.16
N ALA A 628 23.67 6.05 -16.96
CA ALA A 628 23.47 4.81 -17.70
C ALA A 628 24.34 4.72 -18.96
N ALA A 629 24.82 5.86 -19.47
CA ALA A 629 25.66 5.94 -20.65
C ALA A 629 27.14 5.64 -20.36
N VAL A 630 27.60 5.79 -19.12
CA VAL A 630 28.97 5.55 -18.66
C VAL A 630 29.11 4.13 -18.08
#